data_b3e9a0e13e40a9281fe9cfd6ac809b0a
#
_entry.id   b3e9a0e13e40a9281fe9cfd6ac809b0a
#
_cell.length_a   1.000
_cell.length_b   1.000
_cell.length_c   1.000
_cell.angle_alpha   90.00
_cell.angle_beta   90.00
_cell.angle_gamma   90.00
#
_symmetry.space_group_name_H-M   'P 1'
#
loop_
_entity.id
_entity.type
_entity.pdbx_description
1 polymer ?
#
loop_
_entity_poly.entity_id
_entity_poly.type
_entity_poly.pdbx_seq_one_letter_code
_entity_poly.pdbx_strand_id
1 'polypeptide(L)'
;MHNYASILQTYMAALGDSDYATVKSLFAADGKVLSPFLGEMPADPFFDRLAGASTKNIITPIDIFLSTSGQNHATAYFQYDWTVRDGTLITFKVMDLFTFDPDSGKVTYLDLIYDTHPIRVS
;
A
#
# COMPACT_ATOMS: atom_id res chain seq x y z
N MET A 1 -21.11 -2.35 9.02
CA MET A 1 -19.93 -1.48 9.24
C MET A 1 -18.66 -2.27 9.01
N HIS A 2 -17.70 -1.71 8.31
CA HIS A 2 -16.46 -2.40 7.95
C HIS A 2 -15.35 -2.09 8.96
N ASN A 3 -14.54 -3.10 9.24
CA ASN A 3 -13.38 -2.93 10.12
C ASN A 3 -12.16 -2.54 9.26
N TYR A 4 -11.93 -1.25 9.10
CA TYR A 4 -10.84 -0.77 8.25
C TYR A 4 -9.46 -1.17 8.79
N ALA A 5 -9.28 -1.18 10.11
CA ALA A 5 -8.02 -1.63 10.69
C ALA A 5 -7.69 -3.07 10.28
N SER A 6 -8.67 -3.95 10.28
CA SER A 6 -8.49 -5.34 9.85
C SER A 6 -8.12 -5.44 8.37
N ILE A 7 -8.74 -4.60 7.52
CA ILE A 7 -8.41 -4.56 6.09
C ILE A 7 -6.96 -4.12 5.89
N LEU A 8 -6.50 -3.11 6.63
CA LEU A 8 -5.11 -2.65 6.54
C LEU A 8 -4.12 -3.69 7.06
N GLN A 9 -4.47 -4.45 8.09
CA GLN A 9 -3.66 -5.57 8.57
C GLN A 9 -3.50 -6.63 7.47
N THR A 10 -4.58 -6.97 6.78
CA THR A 10 -4.56 -7.89 5.65
C THR A 10 -3.67 -7.37 4.53
N TYR A 11 -3.78 -6.08 4.21
CA TYR A 11 -2.96 -5.43 3.19
C TYR A 11 -1.47 -5.58 3.51
N MET A 12 -1.06 -5.22 4.73
CA MET A 12 0.35 -5.28 5.13
C MET A 12 0.87 -6.73 5.11
N ALA A 13 0.10 -7.69 5.60
CA ALA A 13 0.49 -9.09 5.60
C ALA A 13 0.64 -9.64 4.17
N ALA A 14 -0.32 -9.34 3.30
CA ALA A 14 -0.29 -9.79 1.91
C ALA A 14 0.88 -9.17 1.14
N LEU A 15 1.13 -7.87 1.34
CA LEU A 15 2.26 -7.19 0.70
C LEU A 15 3.59 -7.80 1.15
N GLY A 16 3.75 -8.09 2.44
CA GLY A 16 4.93 -8.74 2.98
C GLY A 16 5.15 -10.15 2.45
N ASP A 17 4.06 -10.86 2.14
CA ASP A 17 4.11 -12.20 1.56
C ASP A 17 4.24 -12.18 0.04
N SER A 18 4.32 -11.00 -0.57
CA SER A 18 4.27 -10.82 -2.04
C SER A 18 3.01 -11.46 -2.64
N ASP A 19 1.93 -11.48 -1.88
CA ASP A 19 0.62 -11.98 -2.31
C ASP A 19 -0.17 -10.85 -2.96
N TYR A 20 0.22 -10.50 -4.18
CA TYR A 20 -0.39 -9.38 -4.90
C TYR A 20 -1.84 -9.67 -5.31
N ALA A 21 -2.22 -10.92 -5.45
CA ALA A 21 -3.61 -11.29 -5.73
C ALA A 21 -4.52 -10.86 -4.57
N THR A 22 -4.12 -11.13 -3.33
CA THR A 22 -4.86 -10.68 -2.15
C THR A 22 -4.85 -9.16 -2.03
N VAL A 23 -3.70 -8.51 -2.26
CA VAL A 23 -3.62 -7.03 -2.25
C VAL A 23 -4.63 -6.44 -3.22
N LYS A 24 -4.64 -6.90 -4.47
CA LYS A 24 -5.58 -6.39 -5.49
C LYS A 24 -7.03 -6.64 -5.10
N SER A 25 -7.33 -7.77 -4.46
CA SER A 25 -8.69 -8.13 -4.07
C SER A 25 -9.31 -7.16 -3.06
N LEU A 26 -8.50 -6.38 -2.36
CA LEU A 26 -8.98 -5.39 -1.40
C LEU A 26 -9.52 -4.13 -2.08
N PHE A 27 -9.21 -3.92 -3.35
CA PHE A 27 -9.57 -2.73 -4.09
C PHE A 27 -10.89 -2.90 -4.85
N ALA A 28 -11.65 -1.79 -4.95
CA ALA A 28 -12.77 -1.71 -5.87
C ALA A 28 -12.27 -1.82 -7.32
N ALA A 29 -13.15 -2.21 -8.24
CA ALA A 29 -12.79 -2.41 -9.65
C ALA A 29 -12.17 -1.15 -10.28
N ASP A 30 -12.61 0.04 -9.85
CA ASP A 30 -12.11 1.33 -10.31
C ASP A 30 -11.11 1.97 -9.33
N GLY A 31 -10.60 1.20 -8.37
CA GLY A 31 -9.65 1.69 -7.37
C GLY A 31 -8.35 2.17 -7.99
N LYS A 32 -7.77 3.20 -7.39
CA LYS A 32 -6.56 3.85 -7.90
C LYS A 32 -5.50 4.00 -6.83
N VAL A 33 -4.26 4.11 -7.28
CA VAL A 33 -3.08 4.35 -6.44
C VAL A 33 -2.38 5.62 -6.94
N LEU A 34 -2.03 6.50 -6.02
CA LEU A 34 -1.19 7.66 -6.31
C LEU A 34 0.22 7.39 -5.78
N SER A 35 1.17 7.27 -6.69
CA SER A 35 2.57 7.01 -6.37
C SER A 35 3.41 8.28 -6.54
N PRO A 36 4.37 8.57 -5.63
CA PRO A 36 5.29 9.70 -5.80
C PRO A 36 6.14 9.62 -7.08
N PHE A 37 6.34 8.41 -7.62
CA PHE A 37 7.15 8.21 -8.85
C PHE A 37 6.31 8.07 -10.09
N LEU A 38 5.17 7.36 -10.00
CA LEU A 38 4.42 6.95 -11.18
C LEU A 38 3.17 7.79 -11.41
N GLY A 39 2.83 8.67 -10.45
CA GLY A 39 1.58 9.41 -10.49
C GLY A 39 0.39 8.51 -10.21
N GLU A 40 -0.79 8.91 -10.67
CA GLU A 40 -2.02 8.18 -10.45
C GLU A 40 -2.19 7.06 -11.46
N MET A 41 -2.47 5.85 -10.98
CA MET A 41 -2.68 4.66 -11.81
C MET A 41 -3.83 3.83 -11.27
N PRO A 42 -4.51 3.04 -12.12
CA PRO A 42 -5.38 1.97 -11.63
C PRO A 42 -4.60 1.00 -10.74
N ALA A 43 -5.26 0.41 -9.75
CA ALA A 43 -4.59 -0.43 -8.75
C ALA A 43 -3.93 -1.67 -9.35
N ASP A 44 -4.63 -2.40 -10.22
CA ASP A 44 -4.09 -3.65 -10.78
C ASP A 44 -2.78 -3.43 -11.55
N PRO A 45 -2.70 -2.49 -12.52
CA PRO A 45 -1.43 -2.22 -13.19
C PRO A 45 -0.33 -1.74 -12.25
N PHE A 46 -0.68 -0.95 -11.20
CA PHE A 46 0.31 -0.50 -10.24
C PHE A 46 0.96 -1.68 -9.51
N PHE A 47 0.16 -2.60 -8.98
CA PHE A 47 0.69 -3.74 -8.24
C PHE A 47 1.39 -4.75 -9.16
N ASP A 48 1.00 -4.84 -10.43
CA ASP A 48 1.74 -5.62 -11.41
C ASP A 48 3.15 -5.05 -11.63
N ARG A 49 3.27 -3.72 -11.70
CA ARG A 49 4.58 -3.06 -11.81
C ARG A 49 5.41 -3.28 -10.54
N LEU A 50 4.81 -3.15 -9.38
CA LEU A 50 5.50 -3.39 -8.11
C LEU A 50 6.00 -4.84 -8.04
N ALA A 51 5.17 -5.80 -8.41
CA ALA A 51 5.56 -7.21 -8.45
C ALA A 51 6.74 -7.43 -9.39
N GLY A 52 6.70 -6.81 -10.58
CA GLY A 52 7.79 -6.92 -11.55
C GLY A 52 9.10 -6.28 -11.10
N ALA A 53 9.03 -5.24 -10.28
CA ALA A 53 10.19 -4.50 -9.77
C ALA A 53 10.78 -5.12 -8.50
N SER A 54 10.09 -6.06 -7.85
CA SER A 54 10.42 -6.56 -6.51
C SER A 54 10.88 -8.01 -6.57
N THR A 55 11.90 -8.35 -5.77
CA THR A 55 12.23 -9.74 -5.49
C THR A 55 11.81 -10.15 -4.09
N LYS A 56 11.73 -9.18 -3.17
CA LYS A 56 11.34 -9.47 -1.79
C LYS A 56 10.78 -8.20 -1.13
N ASN A 57 9.73 -8.37 -0.35
CA ASN A 57 9.14 -7.34 0.49
C ASN A 57 9.17 -7.81 1.93
N ILE A 58 9.73 -6.99 2.83
CA ILE A 58 9.58 -7.21 4.27
C ILE A 58 8.82 -6.01 4.80
N ILE A 59 7.65 -6.25 5.37
CA ILE A 59 6.79 -5.21 5.92
C ILE A 59 6.80 -5.36 7.43
N THR A 60 7.26 -4.31 8.12
CA THR A 60 7.23 -4.25 9.58
C THR A 60 6.19 -3.23 9.99
N PRO A 61 5.00 -3.68 10.44
CA PRO A 61 3.94 -2.75 10.86
C PRO A 61 4.39 -1.89 12.04
N ILE A 62 4.07 -0.60 12.00
CA ILE A 62 4.35 0.34 13.08
C ILE A 62 3.05 0.73 13.78
N ASP A 63 2.04 1.20 13.02
CA ASP A 63 0.75 1.59 13.59
C ASP A 63 -0.31 1.68 12.49
N ILE A 64 -1.56 1.79 12.92
CA ILE A 64 -2.72 2.05 12.06
C ILE A 64 -3.47 3.24 12.66
N PHE A 65 -3.78 4.22 11.81
CA PHE A 65 -4.49 5.44 12.21
C PHE A 65 -5.86 5.47 11.54
N LEU A 66 -6.90 5.68 12.32
CA LEU A 66 -8.26 5.80 11.80
C LEU A 66 -8.69 7.27 11.83
N SER A 67 -9.51 7.68 10.85
CA SER A 67 -10.05 9.03 10.82
C SER A 67 -10.92 9.31 12.04
N THR A 68 -10.65 10.41 12.74
CA THR A 68 -11.45 10.83 13.90
C THR A 68 -12.71 11.59 13.50
N SER A 69 -12.81 12.03 12.23
CA SER A 69 -13.95 12.79 11.73
C SER A 69 -15.06 11.91 11.18
N GLY A 70 -14.93 10.58 11.28
CA GLY A 70 -15.91 9.65 10.73
C GLY A 70 -15.84 9.50 9.21
N GLN A 71 -14.78 10.01 8.58
CA GLN A 71 -14.54 9.78 7.16
C GLN A 71 -14.10 8.33 6.92
N ASN A 72 -14.29 7.87 5.70
CA ASN A 72 -13.92 6.50 5.30
C ASN A 72 -12.44 6.44 4.92
N HIS A 73 -11.59 6.87 5.83
CA HIS A 73 -10.13 6.93 5.65
C HIS A 73 -9.43 6.19 6.77
N ALA A 74 -8.32 5.53 6.44
CA ALA A 74 -7.41 4.96 7.43
C ALA A 74 -6.01 4.92 6.85
N THR A 75 -5.00 5.00 7.71
CA THR A 75 -3.59 5.01 7.29
C THR A 75 -2.87 3.83 7.93
N ALA A 76 -2.16 3.06 7.11
CA ALA A 76 -1.20 2.06 7.57
C ALA A 76 0.19 2.69 7.56
N TYR A 77 0.86 2.67 8.71
CA TYR A 77 2.22 3.18 8.86
C TYR A 77 3.14 1.99 9.11
N PHE A 78 4.16 1.80 8.25
CA PHE A 78 5.05 0.65 8.34
C PHE A 78 6.42 0.95 7.76
N GLN A 79 7.40 0.14 8.16
CA GLN A 79 8.71 0.13 7.52
C GLN A 79 8.69 -0.87 6.37
N TYR A 80 9.22 -0.44 5.23
CA TYR A 80 9.32 -1.26 4.03
C TYR A 80 10.81 -1.54 3.76
N ASP A 81 11.18 -2.81 3.86
CA ASP A 81 12.48 -3.29 3.41
C ASP A 81 12.28 -3.94 2.05
N TRP A 82 12.60 -3.19 1.01
CA TRP A 82 12.28 -3.52 -0.37
C TRP A 82 13.54 -3.95 -1.11
N THR A 83 13.58 -5.23 -1.51
CA THR A 83 14.65 -5.73 -2.36
C THR A 83 14.17 -5.67 -3.81
N VAL A 84 14.83 -4.83 -4.60
CA VAL A 84 14.48 -4.62 -6.01
C VAL A 84 15.13 -5.68 -6.89
N ARG A 85 14.78 -5.62 -8.18
CA ARG A 85 15.11 -6.69 -9.14
C ARG A 85 16.62 -6.98 -9.26
N ASP A 86 17.47 -5.95 -9.11
CA ASP A 86 18.92 -6.11 -9.16
C ASP A 86 19.56 -6.58 -7.85
N GLY A 87 18.75 -6.83 -6.81
CA GLY A 87 19.21 -7.26 -5.50
C GLY A 87 19.48 -6.13 -4.51
N THR A 88 19.33 -4.87 -4.91
CA THR A 88 19.53 -3.73 -4.01
C THR A 88 18.43 -3.72 -2.94
N LEU A 89 18.83 -3.55 -1.69
CA LEU A 89 17.90 -3.37 -0.56
C LEU A 89 17.68 -1.88 -0.31
N ILE A 90 16.43 -1.46 -0.31
CA ILE A 90 16.02 -0.08 -0.03
C ILE A 90 15.10 -0.11 1.19
N THR A 91 15.46 0.62 2.24
CA THR A 91 14.66 0.68 3.48
C THR A 91 14.07 2.08 3.63
N PHE A 92 12.78 2.15 3.85
CA PHE A 92 12.08 3.42 4.08
C PHE A 92 10.79 3.17 4.86
N LYS A 93 10.27 4.24 5.45
CA LYS A 93 8.96 4.22 6.11
C LYS A 93 7.92 4.81 5.18
N VAL A 94 6.72 4.26 5.22
CA VAL A 94 5.63 4.70 4.36
C VAL A 94 4.36 4.84 5.17
N MET A 95 3.57 5.86 4.84
CA MET A 95 2.21 6.03 5.31
C MET A 95 1.29 5.85 4.11
N ASP A 96 0.57 4.74 4.10
CA ASP A 96 -0.39 4.43 3.04
C ASP A 96 -1.76 4.88 3.49
N LEU A 97 -2.25 5.97 2.89
CA LEU A 97 -3.56 6.55 3.21
C LEU A 97 -4.62 5.94 2.29
N PHE A 98 -5.55 5.21 2.90
CA PHE A 98 -6.61 4.52 2.18
C PHE A 98 -7.92 5.28 2.27
N THR A 99 -8.64 5.34 1.16
CA THR A 99 -10.04 5.75 1.10
C THR A 99 -10.88 4.54 0.75
N PHE A 100 -11.98 4.34 1.48
CA PHE A 100 -12.85 3.18 1.33
C PHE A 100 -14.23 3.58 0.82
N ASP A 101 -14.86 2.68 0.07
CA ASP A 101 -16.29 2.74 -0.19
C ASP A 101 -17.01 2.25 1.07
N PRO A 102 -17.85 3.08 1.72
CA PRO A 102 -18.51 2.68 2.96
C PRO A 102 -19.50 1.51 2.78
N ASP A 103 -20.02 1.31 1.59
CA ASP A 103 -20.97 0.23 1.33
C ASP A 103 -20.27 -1.12 1.13
N SER A 104 -19.26 -1.16 0.27
CA SER A 104 -18.55 -2.41 -0.05
C SER A 104 -17.38 -2.70 0.88
N GLY A 105 -16.81 -1.69 1.54
CA GLY A 105 -15.57 -1.81 2.30
C GLY A 105 -14.33 -1.94 1.43
N LYS A 106 -14.47 -1.81 0.11
CA LYS A 106 -13.34 -1.89 -0.82
C LYS A 106 -12.57 -0.58 -0.85
N VAL A 107 -11.27 -0.68 -1.12
CA VAL A 107 -10.41 0.49 -1.30
C VAL A 107 -10.70 1.14 -2.64
N THR A 108 -11.03 2.43 -2.61
CA THR A 108 -11.27 3.21 -3.83
C THR A 108 -10.04 4.05 -4.20
N TYR A 109 -9.22 4.40 -3.23
CA TYR A 109 -8.04 5.21 -3.46
C TYR A 109 -6.96 4.90 -2.43
N LEU A 110 -5.72 4.76 -2.88
CA LEU A 110 -4.55 4.60 -2.02
C LEU A 110 -3.55 5.70 -2.36
N ASP A 111 -3.27 6.56 -1.40
CA ASP A 111 -2.27 7.62 -1.52
C ASP A 111 -1.00 7.15 -0.80
N LEU A 112 0.07 6.91 -1.58
CA LEU A 112 1.36 6.47 -1.04
C LEU A 112 2.16 7.70 -0.63
N ILE A 113 2.47 7.80 0.66
CA ILE A 113 3.19 8.95 1.22
C ILE A 113 4.50 8.46 1.83
N TYR A 114 5.61 8.79 1.20
CA TYR A 114 6.94 8.45 1.72
C TYR A 114 8.00 9.38 1.15
N ASP A 115 9.14 9.46 1.87
CA ASP A 115 10.30 10.19 1.37
C ASP A 115 10.97 9.36 0.27
N THR A 116 11.11 9.94 -0.91
CA THR A 116 11.70 9.28 -2.06
C THR A 116 13.23 9.26 -2.04
N HIS A 117 13.85 10.01 -1.09
CA HIS A 117 15.31 10.13 -1.04
C HIS A 117 16.03 8.77 -0.98
N PRO A 118 15.64 7.81 -0.10
CA PRO A 118 16.32 6.52 -0.06
C PRO A 118 16.28 5.75 -1.38
N ILE A 119 15.20 5.94 -2.16
CA ILE A 119 15.03 5.27 -3.45
C ILE A 119 15.86 5.95 -4.52
N ARG A 120 15.91 7.29 -4.50
CA ARG A 120 16.62 8.09 -5.52
C ARG A 120 18.14 7.95 -5.43
N VAL A 121 18.67 7.61 -4.26
CA VAL A 121 20.14 7.48 -4.04
C VAL A 121 20.62 6.04 -4.05
N SER A 122 19.73 5.08 -4.23
CA SER A 122 20.09 3.65 -4.24
C SER A 122 20.59 3.16 -5.59
#